data_e218eb340096cce6c80243aef6fb94f0
#
_entry.id   e218eb340096cce6c80243aef6fb94f0
#
_cell.length_a   1.000
_cell.length_b   1.000
_cell.length_c   1.000
_cell.angle_alpha   90.00
_cell.angle_beta   90.00
_cell.angle_gamma   90.00
#
_symmetry.space_group_name_H-M   'P 1'
#
loop_
_entity.id
_entity.type
_entity.pdbx_description
1 polymer ?
#
loop_
_entity_poly.entity_id
_entity_poly.type
_entity_poly.pdbx_seq_one_letter_code
_entity_poly.pdbx_strand_id
1 'polypeptide(L)'
;MNNFIFENKTKVYFGKGGVKEYLGCLLGNYGETVMLAYGGGSIKRSGVYDKVMGILNAAGKRVVEFDRIMSNPTYAKAQEGAKLARENHVDLILAVGGGSVSDCCKVISAQANLDEDIWEMQYKKHTLPTKFIPLSNTLLFTPSSCISVFPGRQAVLRMDCKRSGSCSR
;
A
#
# COMPACT_ATOMS: atom_id res chain seq x y z
N MET A 1 16.75 -2.30 30.49
CA MET A 1 16.46 -2.14 29.06
C MET A 1 16.35 -3.54 28.48
N ASN A 2 15.23 -3.89 27.84
CA ASN A 2 15.09 -5.23 27.26
C ASN A 2 15.85 -5.32 25.93
N ASN A 3 16.46 -6.46 25.66
CA ASN A 3 17.12 -6.69 24.39
C ASN A 3 16.09 -6.76 23.26
N PHE A 4 16.38 -6.13 22.13
CA PHE A 4 15.54 -6.24 20.93
C PHE A 4 16.40 -6.30 19.67
N ILE A 5 15.87 -6.89 18.62
CA ILE A 5 16.46 -6.91 17.29
C ILE A 5 15.57 -6.07 16.38
N PHE A 6 16.17 -5.13 15.67
CA PHE A 6 15.49 -4.32 14.66
C PHE A 6 16.10 -4.59 13.29
N GLU A 7 15.26 -4.95 12.31
CA GLU A 7 15.65 -5.13 10.93
C GLU A 7 14.66 -4.39 10.03
N ASN A 8 15.15 -3.60 9.07
CA ASN A 8 14.34 -2.93 8.07
C ASN A 8 14.88 -3.21 6.67
N LYS A 9 14.13 -4.00 5.89
CA LYS A 9 14.48 -4.40 4.51
C LYS A 9 13.92 -3.47 3.43
N THR A 10 13.35 -2.32 3.82
CA THR A 10 12.77 -1.37 2.88
C THR A 10 13.85 -0.77 1.98
N LYS A 11 13.68 -0.90 0.66
CA LYS A 11 14.49 -0.17 -0.31
C LYS A 11 13.83 1.15 -0.64
N VAL A 12 14.60 2.22 -0.62
CA VAL A 12 14.13 3.57 -0.92
C VAL A 12 14.90 4.11 -2.12
N TYR A 13 14.18 4.52 -3.14
CA TYR A 13 14.71 5.20 -4.32
C TYR A 13 14.23 6.65 -4.28
N PHE A 14 15.15 7.57 -4.07
CA PHE A 14 14.83 8.99 -3.92
C PHE A 14 15.54 9.79 -5.01
N GLY A 15 14.78 10.67 -5.69
CA GLY A 15 15.35 11.57 -6.67
C GLY A 15 14.32 12.15 -7.63
N LYS A 16 14.73 13.20 -8.35
CA LYS A 16 13.92 13.81 -9.39
C LYS A 16 13.78 12.82 -10.57
N GLY A 17 12.55 12.45 -10.91
CA GLY A 17 12.29 11.49 -11.99
C GLY A 17 12.38 10.01 -11.57
N GLY A 18 12.62 9.69 -10.29
CA GLY A 18 12.80 8.33 -9.80
C GLY A 18 11.66 7.36 -10.13
N VAL A 19 10.42 7.84 -10.22
CA VAL A 19 9.28 7.00 -10.66
C VAL A 19 9.51 6.49 -12.08
N LYS A 20 9.92 7.35 -13.00
CA LYS A 20 10.16 6.98 -14.39
C LYS A 20 11.37 6.02 -14.51
N GLU A 21 12.39 6.25 -13.72
CA GLU A 21 13.65 5.51 -13.79
C GLU A 21 13.54 4.12 -13.16
N TYR A 22 12.93 4.01 -11.97
CA TYR A 22 13.00 2.77 -11.19
C TYR A 22 11.74 1.92 -11.21
N LEU A 23 10.55 2.52 -11.44
CA LEU A 23 9.30 1.77 -11.33
C LEU A 23 9.21 0.62 -12.34
N GLY A 24 9.60 0.85 -13.60
CA GLY A 24 9.59 -0.18 -14.65
C GLY A 24 10.43 -1.41 -14.29
N CYS A 25 11.66 -1.18 -13.81
CA CYS A 25 12.55 -2.25 -13.37
C CYS A 25 12.00 -3.00 -12.14
N LEU A 26 11.39 -2.26 -11.20
CA LEU A 26 10.79 -2.85 -10.00
C LEU A 26 9.62 -3.77 -10.35
N LEU A 27 8.76 -3.37 -11.29
CA LEU A 27 7.60 -4.14 -11.72
C LEU A 27 7.98 -5.52 -12.28
N GLY A 28 9.15 -5.67 -12.90
CA GLY A 28 9.66 -6.94 -13.42
C GLY A 28 9.85 -8.03 -12.35
N ASN A 29 9.97 -7.64 -11.06
CA ASN A 29 10.18 -8.58 -9.96
C ASN A 29 8.87 -9.10 -9.34
N TYR A 30 7.70 -8.66 -9.84
CA TYR A 30 6.39 -9.00 -9.29
C TYR A 30 5.49 -9.58 -10.37
N GLY A 31 4.44 -10.31 -9.95
CA GLY A 31 3.47 -10.93 -10.85
C GLY A 31 2.71 -9.93 -11.73
N GLU A 32 1.72 -10.42 -12.45
CA GLU A 32 1.08 -9.66 -13.52
C GLU A 32 0.08 -8.63 -13.03
N THR A 33 -0.57 -8.88 -11.88
CA THR A 33 -1.67 -8.05 -11.39
C THR A 33 -1.21 -7.04 -10.36
N VAL A 34 -1.36 -5.75 -10.67
CA VAL A 34 -0.99 -4.64 -9.80
C VAL A 34 -2.22 -3.86 -9.36
N MET A 35 -2.43 -3.72 -8.05
CA MET A 35 -3.42 -2.79 -7.51
C MET A 35 -2.82 -1.39 -7.46
N LEU A 36 -3.37 -0.45 -8.24
CA LEU A 36 -3.03 0.97 -8.17
C LEU A 36 -3.94 1.66 -7.17
N ALA A 37 -3.40 1.94 -5.99
CA ALA A 37 -4.14 2.54 -4.89
C ALA A 37 -3.79 4.03 -4.73
N TYR A 38 -4.80 4.90 -4.65
CA TYR A 38 -4.61 6.34 -4.53
C TYR A 38 -5.77 7.03 -3.81
N GLY A 39 -5.52 8.28 -3.41
CA GLY A 39 -6.51 9.11 -2.73
C GLY A 39 -7.50 9.78 -3.68
N GLY A 40 -7.72 11.06 -3.49
CA GLY A 40 -8.58 11.87 -4.35
C GLY A 40 -7.92 12.25 -5.69
N GLY A 41 -8.53 13.21 -6.38
CA GLY A 41 -8.12 13.60 -7.74
C GLY A 41 -6.75 14.30 -7.89
N SER A 42 -5.98 14.48 -6.84
CA SER A 42 -4.69 15.19 -6.88
C SER A 42 -3.68 14.52 -7.81
N ILE A 43 -3.61 13.20 -7.83
CA ILE A 43 -2.67 12.48 -8.70
C ILE A 43 -3.04 12.60 -10.19
N LYS A 44 -4.33 12.71 -10.49
CA LYS A 44 -4.82 12.95 -11.86
C LYS A 44 -4.51 14.38 -12.30
N ARG A 45 -4.79 15.37 -11.44
CA ARG A 45 -4.47 16.78 -11.73
C ARG A 45 -2.98 17.05 -11.90
N SER A 46 -2.13 16.34 -11.19
CA SER A 46 -0.66 16.49 -11.30
C SER A 46 -0.05 15.73 -12.48
N GLY A 47 -0.82 14.97 -13.24
CA GLY A 47 -0.35 14.11 -14.33
C GLY A 47 0.50 12.90 -13.86
N VAL A 48 0.55 12.64 -12.56
CA VAL A 48 1.27 11.46 -12.03
C VAL A 48 0.54 10.18 -12.36
N TYR A 49 -0.80 10.21 -12.35
CA TYR A 49 -1.62 9.08 -12.72
C TYR A 49 -1.27 8.57 -14.14
N ASP A 50 -1.25 9.47 -15.13
CA ASP A 50 -0.96 9.11 -16.51
C ASP A 50 0.46 8.54 -16.68
N LYS A 51 1.43 9.12 -15.96
CA LYS A 51 2.81 8.61 -15.97
C LYS A 51 2.91 7.21 -15.39
N VAL A 52 2.26 6.96 -14.26
CA VAL A 52 2.28 5.64 -13.60
C VAL A 52 1.55 4.62 -14.47
N MET A 53 0.37 4.96 -15.00
CA MET A 53 -0.39 4.10 -15.89
C MET A 53 0.39 3.75 -17.17
N GLY A 54 1.07 4.75 -17.75
CA GLY A 54 1.95 4.52 -18.92
C GLY A 54 3.06 3.50 -18.63
N ILE A 55 3.67 3.55 -17.45
CA ILE A 55 4.73 2.60 -17.04
C ILE A 55 4.13 1.21 -16.79
N LEU A 56 2.98 1.12 -16.11
CA LEU A 56 2.30 -0.16 -15.85
C LEU A 56 1.88 -0.85 -17.14
N ASN A 57 1.31 -0.10 -18.09
CA ASN A 57 0.91 -0.61 -19.40
C ASN A 57 2.13 -1.05 -20.24
N ALA A 58 3.21 -0.27 -20.24
CA ALA A 58 4.45 -0.62 -20.92
C ALA A 58 5.11 -1.88 -20.33
N ALA A 59 4.91 -2.15 -19.04
CA ALA A 59 5.36 -3.35 -18.35
C ALA A 59 4.38 -4.55 -18.51
N GLY A 60 3.31 -4.41 -19.29
CA GLY A 60 2.30 -5.45 -19.51
C GLY A 60 1.50 -5.84 -18.28
N LYS A 61 1.36 -4.95 -17.28
CA LYS A 61 0.66 -5.26 -16.04
C LYS A 61 -0.84 -5.09 -16.16
N ARG A 62 -1.59 -6.03 -15.58
CA ARG A 62 -3.03 -5.90 -15.35
C ARG A 62 -3.26 -4.97 -14.16
N VAL A 63 -3.94 -3.86 -14.38
CA VAL A 63 -4.17 -2.85 -13.34
C VAL A 63 -5.55 -2.99 -12.73
N VAL A 64 -5.60 -3.08 -11.41
CA VAL A 64 -6.81 -3.01 -10.59
C VAL A 64 -6.79 -1.69 -9.84
N GLU A 65 -7.68 -0.76 -10.18
CA GLU A 65 -7.71 0.54 -9.52
C GLU A 65 -8.44 0.48 -8.18
N PHE A 66 -7.86 1.11 -7.17
CA PHE A 66 -8.48 1.34 -5.86
C PHE A 66 -8.33 2.79 -5.47
N ASP A 67 -9.38 3.56 -5.70
CA ASP A 67 -9.39 5.01 -5.54
C ASP A 67 -10.12 5.48 -4.26
N ARG A 68 -10.16 6.82 -4.10
CA ARG A 68 -10.90 7.51 -3.02
C ARG A 68 -10.47 7.11 -1.62
N ILE A 69 -9.19 6.78 -1.43
CA ILE A 69 -8.65 6.63 -0.09
C ILE A 69 -8.61 8.02 0.54
N MET A 70 -9.41 8.21 1.57
CA MET A 70 -9.54 9.49 2.27
C MET A 70 -8.39 9.76 3.23
N SER A 71 -8.24 11.01 3.65
CA SER A 71 -7.39 11.31 4.82
C SER A 71 -7.97 10.58 6.05
N ASN A 72 -7.12 9.94 6.85
CA ASN A 72 -7.53 9.05 7.93
C ASN A 72 -8.51 7.96 7.44
N PRO A 73 -8.05 7.02 6.63
CA PRO A 73 -8.89 6.00 6.04
C PRO A 73 -9.59 5.17 7.12
N THR A 74 -10.85 4.84 6.86
CA THR A 74 -11.61 3.99 7.77
C THR A 74 -11.20 2.53 7.62
N TYR A 75 -11.45 1.74 8.67
CA TYR A 75 -11.25 0.30 8.62
C TYR A 75 -12.07 -0.36 7.49
N ALA A 76 -13.32 0.09 7.30
CA ALA A 76 -14.18 -0.38 6.21
C ALA A 76 -13.55 -0.18 4.82
N LYS A 77 -12.88 0.97 4.60
CA LYS A 77 -12.18 1.23 3.33
C LYS A 77 -11.00 0.28 3.13
N ALA A 78 -10.28 -0.05 4.18
CA ALA A 78 -9.19 -1.04 4.10
C ALA A 78 -9.72 -2.45 3.82
N GLN A 79 -10.85 -2.85 4.42
CA GLN A 79 -11.49 -4.14 4.15
C GLN A 79 -12.02 -4.24 2.70
N GLU A 80 -12.59 -3.15 2.17
CA GLU A 80 -13.00 -3.06 0.76
C GLU A 80 -11.79 -3.33 -0.17
N GLY A 81 -10.68 -2.67 0.08
CA GLY A 81 -9.46 -2.86 -0.69
C GLY A 81 -8.87 -4.27 -0.56
N ALA A 82 -8.92 -4.86 0.64
CA ALA A 82 -8.44 -6.21 0.87
C ALA A 82 -9.28 -7.25 0.12
N LYS A 83 -10.60 -7.09 0.12
CA LYS A 83 -11.53 -7.91 -0.66
C LYS A 83 -11.22 -7.81 -2.16
N LEU A 84 -11.10 -6.59 -2.67
CA LEU A 84 -10.76 -6.33 -4.07
C LEU A 84 -9.42 -6.97 -4.47
N ALA A 85 -8.41 -6.86 -3.60
CA ALA A 85 -7.09 -7.46 -3.83
C ALA A 85 -7.15 -8.98 -3.91
N ARG A 86 -7.91 -9.61 -3.02
CA ARG A 86 -8.12 -11.06 -3.00
C ARG A 86 -8.85 -11.57 -4.23
N GLU A 87 -9.97 -10.96 -4.58
CA GLU A 87 -10.80 -11.34 -5.73
C GLU A 87 -10.07 -11.23 -7.06
N ASN A 88 -9.12 -10.29 -7.16
CA ASN A 88 -8.34 -10.08 -8.37
C ASN A 88 -6.96 -10.73 -8.34
N HIS A 89 -6.62 -11.49 -7.31
CA HIS A 89 -5.29 -12.12 -7.16
C HIS A 89 -4.14 -11.13 -7.36
N VAL A 90 -4.19 -10.03 -6.59
CA VAL A 90 -3.19 -8.95 -6.71
C VAL A 90 -1.82 -9.41 -6.21
N ASP A 91 -0.81 -9.24 -7.06
CA ASP A 91 0.59 -9.61 -6.78
C ASP A 91 1.40 -8.48 -6.15
N LEU A 92 1.02 -7.23 -6.42
CA LEU A 92 1.69 -6.03 -5.94
C LEU A 92 0.67 -4.93 -5.67
N ILE A 93 0.78 -4.25 -4.55
CA ILE A 93 0.05 -3.01 -4.29
C ILE A 93 1.00 -1.83 -4.56
N LEU A 94 0.60 -0.95 -5.49
CA LEU A 94 1.29 0.30 -5.76
C LEU A 94 0.48 1.45 -5.18
N ALA A 95 0.91 1.96 -4.03
CA ALA A 95 0.29 3.08 -3.36
C ALA A 95 0.87 4.40 -3.89
N VAL A 96 0.02 5.27 -4.45
CA VAL A 96 0.42 6.57 -5.01
C VAL A 96 -0.28 7.69 -4.25
N GLY A 97 0.45 8.32 -3.34
CA GLY A 97 -0.14 9.38 -2.51
C GLY A 97 0.67 9.72 -1.28
N GLY A 98 0.01 10.23 -0.26
CA GLY A 98 0.58 10.55 1.04
C GLY A 98 0.50 9.40 2.04
N GLY A 99 0.81 9.70 3.31
CA GLY A 99 0.82 8.73 4.41
C GLY A 99 -0.49 7.95 4.56
N SER A 100 -1.65 8.61 4.45
CA SER A 100 -2.95 7.96 4.58
C SER A 100 -3.16 6.86 3.53
N VAL A 101 -2.73 7.09 2.29
CA VAL A 101 -2.80 6.06 1.24
C VAL A 101 -1.87 4.90 1.58
N SER A 102 -0.65 5.20 1.98
CA SER A 102 0.34 4.22 2.39
C SER A 102 -0.16 3.36 3.56
N ASP A 103 -0.73 3.98 4.58
CA ASP A 103 -1.20 3.27 5.77
C ASP A 103 -2.41 2.39 5.47
N CYS A 104 -3.36 2.86 4.66
CA CYS A 104 -4.46 2.04 4.17
C CYS A 104 -3.94 0.81 3.41
N CYS A 105 -2.98 1.00 2.51
CA CYS A 105 -2.41 -0.08 1.71
C CYS A 105 -1.62 -1.11 2.53
N LYS A 106 -0.99 -0.71 3.64
CA LYS A 106 -0.37 -1.65 4.58
C LYS A 106 -1.40 -2.61 5.18
N VAL A 107 -2.56 -2.08 5.58
CA VAL A 107 -3.67 -2.90 6.09
C VAL A 107 -4.20 -3.83 5.02
N ILE A 108 -4.45 -3.31 3.81
CA ILE A 108 -4.90 -4.10 2.65
C ILE A 108 -3.92 -5.25 2.39
N SER A 109 -2.61 -4.94 2.34
CA SER A 109 -1.54 -5.91 2.10
C SER A 109 -1.55 -7.07 3.09
N ALA A 110 -1.82 -6.80 4.36
CA ALA A 110 -1.93 -7.80 5.41
C ALA A 110 -3.25 -8.58 5.33
N GLN A 111 -4.39 -7.86 5.29
CA GLN A 111 -5.72 -8.44 5.36
C GLN A 111 -6.07 -9.31 4.14
N ALA A 112 -5.56 -8.97 2.97
CA ALA A 112 -5.86 -9.72 1.75
C ALA A 112 -5.39 -11.19 1.79
N ASN A 113 -4.39 -11.51 2.61
CA ASN A 113 -3.85 -12.86 2.79
C ASN A 113 -4.33 -13.56 4.06
N LEU A 114 -5.30 -12.99 4.78
CA LEU A 114 -5.84 -13.54 6.01
C LEU A 114 -7.27 -14.05 5.80
N ASP A 115 -7.56 -15.21 6.37
CA ASP A 115 -8.93 -15.75 6.43
C ASP A 115 -9.74 -15.12 7.54
N GLU A 116 -9.07 -14.59 8.56
CA GLU A 116 -9.68 -13.91 9.70
C GLU A 116 -9.48 -12.38 9.65
N ASP A 117 -10.27 -11.67 10.45
CA ASP A 117 -10.18 -10.22 10.55
C ASP A 117 -8.89 -9.81 11.26
N ILE A 118 -8.08 -8.96 10.61
CA ILE A 118 -6.79 -8.48 11.15
C ILE A 118 -6.95 -7.72 12.48
N TRP A 119 -8.08 -7.03 12.68
CA TRP A 119 -8.37 -6.35 13.94
C TRP A 119 -8.54 -7.35 15.09
N GLU A 120 -9.28 -8.43 14.86
CA GLU A 120 -9.45 -9.48 15.87
C GLU A 120 -8.12 -10.19 16.16
N MET A 121 -7.35 -10.47 15.11
CA MET A 121 -6.03 -11.06 15.23
C MET A 121 -5.11 -10.20 16.10
N GLN A 122 -5.04 -8.91 15.83
CA GLN A 122 -4.11 -8.01 16.50
C GLN A 122 -4.56 -7.60 17.90
N TYR A 123 -5.84 -7.27 18.10
CA TYR A 123 -6.34 -6.70 19.36
C TYR A 123 -6.95 -7.71 20.33
N LYS A 124 -7.47 -8.85 19.82
CA LYS A 124 -8.00 -9.88 20.70
C LYS A 124 -7.01 -11.02 20.94
N LYS A 125 -6.35 -11.48 19.87
CA LYS A 125 -5.41 -12.61 19.94
C LYS A 125 -3.96 -12.20 20.17
N HIS A 126 -3.62 -10.91 20.08
CA HIS A 126 -2.26 -10.36 20.18
C HIS A 126 -1.25 -11.05 19.24
N THR A 127 -1.71 -11.46 18.06
CA THR A 127 -0.89 -12.09 17.03
C THR A 127 -0.72 -11.15 15.84
N LEU A 128 0.31 -11.37 15.02
CA LEU A 128 0.61 -10.54 13.86
C LEU A 128 0.54 -11.37 12.58
N PRO A 129 0.10 -10.78 11.46
CA PRO A 129 0.12 -11.44 10.17
C PRO A 129 1.55 -11.76 9.75
N THR A 130 1.73 -12.89 9.07
CA THR A 130 3.02 -13.35 8.58
C THR A 130 3.12 -13.29 7.05
N LYS A 131 1.99 -13.18 6.36
CA LYS A 131 1.91 -13.10 4.90
C LYS A 131 1.35 -11.74 4.48
N PHE A 132 1.97 -11.14 3.50
CA PHE A 132 1.61 -9.81 2.98
C PHE A 132 1.69 -9.81 1.46
N ILE A 133 0.81 -9.05 0.80
CA ILE A 133 1.04 -8.68 -0.59
C ILE A 133 2.19 -7.65 -0.60
N PRO A 134 3.21 -7.78 -1.46
CA PRO A 134 4.25 -6.78 -1.62
C PRO A 134 3.66 -5.38 -1.83
N LEU A 135 4.24 -4.39 -1.16
CA LEU A 135 3.76 -3.01 -1.20
C LEU A 135 4.87 -2.08 -1.70
N SER A 136 4.60 -1.34 -2.75
CA SER A 136 5.43 -0.22 -3.20
C SER A 136 4.69 1.10 -2.98
N ASN A 137 5.34 2.05 -2.31
CA ASN A 137 4.79 3.39 -2.12
C ASN A 137 5.51 4.38 -3.01
N THR A 138 4.75 5.16 -3.75
CA THR A 138 5.24 6.35 -4.43
C THR A 138 4.76 7.57 -3.67
N LEU A 139 5.63 8.14 -2.85
CA LEU A 139 5.36 9.37 -2.12
C LEU A 139 5.63 10.56 -3.03
N LEU A 140 4.60 11.37 -3.20
CA LEU A 140 4.65 12.57 -4.03
C LEU A 140 5.05 13.78 -3.17
N PHE A 141 6.34 13.95 -2.99
CA PHE A 141 6.88 15.22 -2.49
C PHE A 141 7.29 16.07 -3.69
N THR A 142 6.75 17.26 -3.81
CA THR A 142 7.23 18.22 -4.79
C THR A 142 8.53 18.87 -4.27
N PRO A 143 9.61 18.91 -5.07
CA PRO A 143 9.81 18.53 -6.48
C PRO A 143 10.38 17.11 -6.69
N SER A 144 10.54 16.30 -5.66
CA SER A 144 11.18 14.99 -5.72
C SER A 144 10.19 13.84 -5.44
N SER A 145 10.28 12.78 -6.23
CA SER A 145 9.50 11.56 -6.00
C SER A 145 10.32 10.56 -5.21
N CYS A 146 9.71 9.90 -4.26
CA CYS A 146 10.31 8.80 -3.51
C CYS A 146 9.51 7.53 -3.78
N ILE A 147 10.17 6.46 -4.18
CA ILE A 147 9.60 5.12 -4.23
C ILE A 147 10.21 4.33 -3.09
N SER A 148 9.38 3.79 -2.23
CA SER A 148 9.80 2.83 -1.21
C SER A 148 9.11 1.50 -1.44
N VAL A 149 9.89 0.42 -1.40
CA VAL A 149 9.39 -0.95 -1.62
C VAL A 149 9.56 -1.74 -0.34
N PHE A 150 8.47 -2.33 0.11
CA PHE A 150 8.43 -3.19 1.30
C PHE A 150 8.31 -4.65 0.85
N PRO A 151 9.38 -5.44 0.89
CA PRO A 151 9.30 -6.86 0.60
C PRO A 151 8.65 -7.60 1.77
N GLY A 152 7.37 -7.84 1.70
CA GLY A 152 6.62 -8.92 2.34
C GLY A 152 6.68 -9.19 3.84
N ARG A 153 7.49 -8.54 4.67
CA ARG A 153 7.63 -8.91 6.09
C ARG A 153 7.65 -7.75 7.09
N GLN A 154 7.34 -6.53 6.70
CA GLN A 154 7.46 -5.39 7.62
C GLN A 154 6.30 -4.40 7.49
N ALA A 155 5.22 -4.72 8.15
CA ALA A 155 4.29 -3.72 8.59
C ALA A 155 3.97 -4.00 10.05
N VAL A 156 4.77 -3.52 10.98
CA VAL A 156 4.28 -3.34 12.34
C VAL A 156 3.28 -2.21 12.28
N LEU A 157 2.03 -2.58 12.16
CA LEU A 157 0.90 -1.69 12.04
C LEU A 157 0.43 -1.28 13.44
N ARG A 158 0.73 -0.06 13.85
CA ARG A 158 -0.19 0.65 14.74
C ARG A 158 -1.32 1.18 13.87
N MET A 159 -2.46 0.51 13.92
CA MET A 159 -3.66 0.96 13.24
C MET A 159 -4.40 1.94 14.15
N ASP A 160 -4.21 3.23 13.95
CA ASP A 160 -5.13 4.25 14.47
C ASP A 160 -6.28 4.48 13.48
N CYS A 161 -6.88 3.38 13.01
CA CYS A 161 -8.09 3.46 12.19
C CYS A 161 -9.30 3.66 13.10
N LYS A 162 -9.88 4.85 13.10
CA LYS A 162 -11.16 5.09 13.76
C LYS A 162 -12.25 4.25 13.10
N ARG A 163 -12.83 3.31 13.83
CA ARG A 163 -14.12 2.73 13.45
C ARG A 163 -15.14 3.88 13.42
N SER A 164 -15.81 4.06 12.30
CA SER A 164 -16.98 4.92 12.21
C SER A 164 -18.11 4.28 13.03
N GLY A 165 -18.25 4.70 14.26
CA GLY A 165 -19.26 4.21 15.20
C GLY A 165 -18.78 4.49 16.60
N SER A 166 -19.20 5.63 17.15
CA SER A 166 -19.14 6.05 18.56
C SER A 166 -18.41 5.10 19.51
N CYS A 167 -17.16 5.39 19.80
CA CYS A 167 -16.54 4.97 21.04
C CYS A 167 -16.81 6.09 22.07
N SER A 168 -17.91 5.97 22.78
CA SER A 168 -18.10 6.64 24.07
C SER A 168 -17.33 5.82 25.10
N ARG A 169 -16.28 6.43 25.61
CA ARG A 169 -15.51 6.20 26.85
C ARG A 169 -14.85 4.82 27.00
#